data_4bd36e226b420a208f49d0265b5baa06
#
_entry.id   4bd36e226b420a208f49d0265b5baa06
#
_cell.length_a   1.000
_cell.length_b   1.000
_cell.length_c   1.000
_cell.angle_alpha   90.00
_cell.angle_beta   90.00
_cell.angle_gamma   90.00
#
_symmetry.space_group_name_H-M   'P 1'
#
loop_
_entity.id
_entity.type
_entity.pdbx_description
1 polymer ?
#
loop_
_entity_poly.entity_id
_entity_poly.type
_entity_poly.pdbx_seq_one_letter_code
_entity_poly.pdbx_strand_id
1 'polypeptide(L)'
;VNLVKAMPTMLKQGQEFLLMLPKENPDVFNEELIKTALLTLQDHVVSSGEAIVSASFASLFDLAAILIYSILVPLLVFFMLKDKNRLVKDLVKILPQNRRLAMEVWTEMNGQIANYIRGKVFEIIIVGFSTWLVFFFTDLQYAALLAVLVGFSVLIPYIGAAAVTVPVMVVGLFQWGLTPEFTYMMIAYGIVQALDGNLLVPLLFSEAVNLHPV
;
A
#
# COMPACT_ATOMS: atom_id res chain seq x y z
N VAL A 1 18.64 -13.50 -2.69
CA VAL A 1 19.36 -14.09 -3.86
C VAL A 1 19.42 -15.61 -3.78
N ASN A 2 19.32 -16.24 -2.60
CA ASN A 2 19.41 -17.69 -2.46
C ASN A 2 18.12 -18.46 -2.79
N LEU A 3 16.95 -17.85 -2.67
CA LEU A 3 15.65 -18.50 -2.93
C LEU A 3 15.47 -18.85 -4.42
N VAL A 4 15.84 -17.95 -5.34
CA VAL A 4 15.70 -18.20 -6.78
C VAL A 4 16.61 -19.33 -7.26
N LYS A 5 17.80 -19.49 -6.63
CA LYS A 5 18.71 -20.60 -6.91
C LYS A 5 18.26 -21.93 -6.29
N ALA A 6 17.52 -21.88 -5.19
CA ALA A 6 17.00 -23.07 -4.50
C ALA A 6 15.68 -23.58 -5.10
N MET A 7 14.92 -22.74 -5.79
CA MET A 7 13.61 -23.07 -6.35
C MET A 7 13.62 -24.30 -7.29
N PRO A 8 14.57 -24.45 -8.25
CA PRO A 8 14.61 -25.63 -9.10
C PRO A 8 14.89 -26.92 -8.33
N THR A 9 15.67 -26.85 -7.26
CA THR A 9 16.00 -28.01 -6.42
C THR A 9 14.82 -28.40 -5.55
N MET A 10 14.08 -27.44 -5.01
CA MET A 10 12.88 -27.68 -4.22
C MET A 10 11.74 -28.25 -5.07
N LEU A 11 11.59 -27.77 -6.32
CA LEU A 11 10.61 -28.32 -7.27
C LEU A 11 10.93 -29.78 -7.62
N LYS A 12 12.19 -30.11 -7.87
CA LYS A 12 12.62 -31.50 -8.14
C LYS A 12 12.38 -32.41 -6.94
N GLN A 13 12.75 -31.98 -5.74
CA GLN A 13 12.50 -32.74 -4.51
C GLN A 13 11.02 -32.95 -4.26
N GLY A 14 10.19 -31.92 -4.49
CA GLY A 14 8.73 -32.02 -4.40
C GLY A 14 8.14 -32.99 -5.43
N GLN A 15 8.65 -32.99 -6.66
CA GLN A 15 8.25 -33.93 -7.71
C GLN A 15 8.62 -35.39 -7.37
N GLU A 16 9.84 -35.60 -6.89
CA GLU A 16 10.30 -36.94 -6.47
C GLU A 16 9.48 -37.46 -5.30
N PHE A 17 9.18 -36.58 -4.32
CA PHE A 17 8.33 -36.96 -3.19
C PHE A 17 6.89 -37.34 -3.62
N LEU A 18 6.28 -36.53 -4.50
CA LEU A 18 4.94 -36.81 -5.02
C LEU A 18 4.87 -38.13 -5.86
N LEU A 19 5.94 -38.45 -6.58
CA LEU A 19 6.04 -39.69 -7.36
C LEU A 19 6.32 -40.95 -6.48
N MET A 20 6.80 -40.74 -5.25
CA MET A 20 6.97 -41.83 -4.27
C MET A 20 5.67 -42.22 -3.56
N LEU A 21 4.74 -41.29 -3.39
CA LEU A 21 3.49 -41.51 -2.66
C LEU A 21 2.63 -42.69 -3.20
N PRO A 22 2.45 -42.88 -4.54
CA PRO A 22 1.71 -44.03 -5.05
C PRO A 22 2.42 -45.35 -4.83
N LYS A 23 3.74 -45.36 -4.69
CA LYS A 23 4.51 -46.59 -4.45
C LYS A 23 4.39 -47.09 -3.02
N GLU A 24 4.23 -46.15 -2.05
CA GLU A 24 4.06 -46.49 -0.64
C GLU A 24 2.61 -46.80 -0.25
N ASN A 25 1.61 -46.16 -0.92
CA ASN A 25 0.21 -46.32 -0.62
C ASN A 25 -0.65 -46.38 -1.92
N PRO A 26 -0.66 -47.47 -2.68
CA PRO A 26 -1.34 -47.56 -3.96
C PRO A 26 -2.88 -47.51 -3.86
N ASP A 27 -3.45 -47.85 -2.70
CA ASP A 27 -4.89 -47.83 -2.47
C ASP A 27 -5.47 -46.42 -2.22
N VAL A 28 -4.61 -45.45 -1.90
CA VAL A 28 -5.02 -44.09 -1.55
C VAL A 28 -4.64 -43.09 -2.64
N PHE A 29 -3.53 -43.32 -3.34
CA PHE A 29 -2.99 -42.40 -4.33
C PHE A 29 -2.98 -43.03 -5.72
N ASN A 30 -3.83 -42.49 -6.62
CA ASN A 30 -3.87 -42.91 -8.01
C ASN A 30 -2.72 -42.22 -8.78
N GLU A 31 -1.90 -43.03 -9.46
CA GLU A 31 -0.73 -42.58 -10.24
C GLU A 31 -1.11 -41.57 -11.34
N GLU A 32 -2.30 -41.75 -11.92
CA GLU A 32 -2.84 -40.87 -12.96
C GLU A 32 -3.24 -39.48 -12.41
N LEU A 33 -3.80 -39.42 -11.19
CA LEU A 33 -4.12 -38.18 -10.49
C LEU A 33 -2.86 -37.38 -10.15
N ILE A 34 -1.82 -38.06 -9.68
CA ILE A 34 -0.54 -37.37 -9.34
C ILE A 34 0.15 -36.84 -10.59
N LYS A 35 0.12 -37.63 -11.68
CA LYS A 35 0.71 -37.21 -12.96
C LYS A 35 -0.05 -36.01 -13.55
N THR A 36 -1.37 -36.00 -13.46
CA THR A 36 -2.19 -34.87 -13.89
C THR A 36 -1.95 -33.64 -13.03
N ALA A 37 -1.86 -33.78 -11.71
CA ALA A 37 -1.54 -32.70 -10.80
C ALA A 37 -0.14 -32.10 -11.06
N LEU A 38 0.86 -32.93 -11.35
CA LEU A 38 2.21 -32.50 -11.71
C LEU A 38 2.24 -31.74 -13.04
N LEU A 39 1.51 -32.18 -14.05
CA LEU A 39 1.39 -31.45 -15.32
C LEU A 39 0.71 -30.10 -15.15
N THR A 40 -0.37 -30.07 -14.37
CA THR A 40 -1.08 -28.83 -14.05
C THR A 40 -0.19 -27.84 -13.27
N LEU A 41 0.60 -28.33 -12.32
CA LEU A 41 1.58 -27.53 -11.60
C LEU A 41 2.68 -27.00 -12.52
N GLN A 42 3.20 -27.83 -13.44
CA GLN A 42 4.17 -27.38 -14.43
C GLN A 42 3.62 -26.29 -15.34
N ASP A 43 2.42 -26.45 -15.88
CA ASP A 43 1.78 -25.43 -16.71
C ASP A 43 1.53 -24.12 -15.93
N HIS A 44 1.12 -24.20 -14.67
CA HIS A 44 0.96 -23.03 -13.83
C HIS A 44 2.29 -22.33 -13.50
N VAL A 45 3.37 -23.06 -13.30
CA VAL A 45 4.71 -22.48 -13.05
C VAL A 45 5.23 -21.80 -14.31
N VAL A 46 5.08 -22.40 -15.47
CA VAL A 46 5.50 -21.81 -16.76
C VAL A 46 4.68 -20.55 -17.08
N SER A 47 3.35 -20.65 -16.99
CA SER A 47 2.47 -19.49 -17.26
C SER A 47 2.68 -18.35 -16.26
N SER A 48 2.93 -18.67 -14.98
CA SER A 48 3.30 -17.67 -13.97
C SER A 48 4.67 -17.04 -14.26
N GLY A 49 5.62 -17.81 -14.79
CA GLY A 49 6.93 -17.30 -15.22
C GLY A 49 6.79 -16.28 -16.36
N GLU A 50 6.00 -16.57 -17.37
CA GLU A 50 5.71 -15.65 -18.48
C GLU A 50 4.97 -14.39 -17.99
N ALA A 51 4.00 -14.56 -17.09
CA ALA A 51 3.28 -13.44 -16.47
C ALA A 51 4.22 -12.53 -15.65
N ILE A 52 5.15 -13.11 -14.89
CA ILE A 52 6.15 -12.35 -14.11
C ILE A 52 7.10 -11.59 -15.05
N VAL A 53 7.56 -12.20 -16.12
CA VAL A 53 8.45 -11.54 -17.10
C VAL A 53 7.71 -10.38 -17.78
N SER A 54 6.49 -10.60 -18.26
CA SER A 54 5.69 -9.55 -18.89
C SER A 54 5.33 -8.41 -17.93
N ALA A 55 4.96 -8.73 -16.68
CA ALA A 55 4.73 -7.73 -15.63
C ALA A 55 6.02 -6.97 -15.26
N SER A 56 7.19 -7.62 -15.30
CA SER A 56 8.47 -6.96 -15.06
C SER A 56 8.80 -5.95 -16.15
N PHE A 57 8.52 -6.24 -17.41
CA PHE A 57 8.68 -5.27 -18.49
C PHE A 57 7.68 -4.10 -18.39
N ALA A 58 6.41 -4.37 -18.04
CA ALA A 58 5.42 -3.32 -17.80
C ALA A 58 5.84 -2.40 -16.63
N SER A 59 6.36 -2.98 -15.56
CA SER A 59 6.82 -2.20 -14.39
C SER A 59 8.03 -1.31 -14.67
N LEU A 60 8.84 -1.58 -15.70
CA LEU A 60 9.91 -0.66 -16.14
C LEU A 60 9.34 0.65 -16.71
N PHE A 61 8.25 0.59 -17.47
CA PHE A 61 7.56 1.79 -17.96
C PHE A 61 6.91 2.56 -16.81
N ASP A 62 6.33 1.85 -15.83
CA ASP A 62 5.76 2.46 -14.63
C ASP A 62 6.84 3.14 -13.77
N LEU A 63 8.01 2.51 -13.60
CA LEU A 63 9.18 3.11 -12.95
C LEU A 63 9.66 4.37 -13.68
N ALA A 64 9.75 4.33 -15.00
CA ALA A 64 10.11 5.50 -15.80
C ALA A 64 9.07 6.62 -15.63
N ALA A 65 7.78 6.30 -15.64
CA ALA A 65 6.72 7.26 -15.38
C ALA A 65 6.83 7.87 -13.97
N ILE A 66 7.06 7.06 -12.93
CA ILE A 66 7.26 7.53 -11.56
C ILE A 66 8.46 8.50 -11.48
N LEU A 67 9.58 8.17 -12.11
CA LEU A 67 10.76 9.04 -12.16
C LEU A 67 10.48 10.36 -12.86
N ILE A 68 9.79 10.31 -14.00
CA ILE A 68 9.40 11.52 -14.75
C ILE A 68 8.46 12.38 -13.88
N TYR A 69 7.42 11.79 -13.27
CA TYR A 69 6.49 12.53 -12.43
C TYR A 69 7.16 13.07 -11.15
N SER A 70 8.12 12.34 -10.57
CA SER A 70 8.88 12.80 -9.41
C SER A 70 9.68 14.08 -9.66
N ILE A 71 10.07 14.33 -10.89
CA ILE A 71 10.76 15.56 -11.32
C ILE A 71 9.75 16.60 -11.81
N LEU A 72 8.81 16.18 -12.67
CA LEU A 72 7.89 17.08 -13.34
C LEU A 72 6.90 17.72 -12.38
N VAL A 73 6.37 16.95 -11.40
CA VAL A 73 5.37 17.46 -10.46
C VAL A 73 5.96 18.54 -9.54
N PRO A 74 7.10 18.35 -8.86
CA PRO A 74 7.72 19.43 -8.07
C PRO A 74 8.09 20.65 -8.91
N LEU A 75 8.59 20.44 -10.13
CA LEU A 75 8.90 21.52 -11.05
C LEU A 75 7.66 22.34 -11.42
N LEU A 76 6.57 21.66 -11.74
CA LEU A 76 5.29 22.29 -12.07
C LEU A 76 4.73 23.06 -10.87
N VAL A 77 4.77 22.45 -9.68
CA VAL A 77 4.37 23.12 -8.43
C VAL A 77 5.22 24.34 -8.17
N PHE A 78 6.54 24.26 -8.37
CA PHE A 78 7.44 25.40 -8.22
C PHE A 78 7.05 26.55 -9.16
N PHE A 79 6.83 26.29 -10.44
CA PHE A 79 6.42 27.32 -11.39
C PHE A 79 5.03 27.88 -11.07
N MET A 80 4.08 27.03 -10.69
CA MET A 80 2.75 27.51 -10.26
C MET A 80 2.83 28.40 -9.02
N LEU A 81 3.67 28.08 -8.04
CA LEU A 81 3.88 28.92 -6.87
C LEU A 81 4.60 30.22 -7.20
N LYS A 82 5.62 30.17 -8.08
CA LYS A 82 6.36 31.35 -8.54
C LYS A 82 5.44 32.34 -9.26
N ASP A 83 4.61 31.85 -10.18
CA ASP A 83 3.75 32.68 -11.02
C ASP A 83 2.32 32.82 -10.47
N LYS A 84 2.08 32.39 -9.22
CA LYS A 84 0.75 32.34 -8.60
C LYS A 84 -0.03 33.64 -8.73
N ASN A 85 0.63 34.80 -8.52
CA ASN A 85 -0.03 36.10 -8.59
C ASN A 85 -0.50 36.45 -10.01
N ARG A 86 0.24 36.01 -11.03
CA ARG A 86 -0.13 36.19 -12.42
C ARG A 86 -1.28 35.26 -12.81
N LEU A 87 -1.16 33.98 -12.41
CA LEU A 87 -2.19 32.97 -12.65
C LEU A 87 -3.52 33.36 -12.02
N VAL A 88 -3.50 33.80 -10.75
CA VAL A 88 -4.70 34.26 -10.04
C VAL A 88 -5.32 35.51 -10.74
N LYS A 89 -4.49 36.49 -11.17
CA LYS A 89 -4.99 37.64 -11.93
C LYS A 89 -5.68 37.26 -13.23
N ASP A 90 -5.14 36.28 -13.94
CA ASP A 90 -5.71 35.83 -15.21
C ASP A 90 -7.00 35.04 -15.00
N LEU A 91 -7.06 34.19 -13.97
CA LEU A 91 -8.29 33.50 -13.55
C LEU A 91 -9.39 34.48 -13.12
N VAL A 92 -9.02 35.52 -12.39
CA VAL A 92 -9.95 36.57 -11.93
C VAL A 92 -10.57 37.36 -13.10
N LYS A 93 -9.93 37.45 -14.28
CA LYS A 93 -10.51 38.08 -15.46
C LYS A 93 -11.69 37.30 -16.05
N ILE A 94 -11.72 35.98 -15.85
CA ILE A 94 -12.75 35.09 -16.35
C ILE A 94 -14.01 35.10 -15.44
N LEU A 95 -13.85 35.52 -14.17
CA LEU A 95 -14.95 35.58 -13.23
C LEU A 95 -15.91 36.75 -13.49
N PRO A 96 -17.21 36.57 -13.18
CA PRO A 96 -18.21 37.64 -13.30
C PRO A 96 -17.86 38.85 -12.40
N GLN A 97 -18.45 40.03 -12.75
CA GLN A 97 -18.18 41.27 -12.04
C GLN A 97 -18.61 41.22 -10.55
N ASN A 98 -19.69 40.50 -10.24
CA ASN A 98 -20.10 40.29 -8.86
C ASN A 98 -19.40 39.05 -8.27
N ARG A 99 -18.25 39.31 -7.59
CA ARG A 99 -17.33 38.28 -7.12
C ARG A 99 -17.46 37.98 -5.62
N ARG A 100 -18.43 38.58 -4.93
CA ARG A 100 -18.55 38.43 -3.49
C ARG A 100 -18.64 36.95 -3.07
N LEU A 101 -19.55 36.21 -3.67
CA LEU A 101 -19.74 34.79 -3.39
C LEU A 101 -18.48 33.95 -3.73
N ALA A 102 -17.86 34.22 -4.89
CA ALA A 102 -16.67 33.50 -5.29
C ALA A 102 -15.48 33.74 -4.32
N MET A 103 -15.34 34.95 -3.79
CA MET A 103 -14.30 35.27 -2.82
C MET A 103 -14.57 34.66 -1.45
N GLU A 104 -15.83 34.64 -1.00
CA GLU A 104 -16.22 33.95 0.25
C GLU A 104 -15.90 32.43 0.15
N VAL A 105 -16.37 31.76 -0.90
CA VAL A 105 -16.09 30.35 -1.16
C VAL A 105 -14.59 30.08 -1.26
N TRP A 106 -13.84 30.92 -1.97
CA TRP A 106 -12.40 30.77 -2.09
C TRP A 106 -11.68 30.85 -0.74
N THR A 107 -12.06 31.82 0.10
CA THR A 107 -11.44 32.00 1.41
C THR A 107 -11.75 30.83 2.33
N GLU A 108 -12.99 30.34 2.31
CA GLU A 108 -13.41 29.20 3.09
C GLU A 108 -12.70 27.91 2.63
N MET A 109 -12.71 27.63 1.32
CA MET A 109 -12.01 26.47 0.76
C MET A 109 -10.52 26.48 1.08
N ASN A 110 -9.85 27.63 0.98
CA ASN A 110 -8.43 27.75 1.28
C ASN A 110 -8.14 27.43 2.76
N GLY A 111 -9.00 27.88 3.67
CA GLY A 111 -8.93 27.54 5.08
C GLY A 111 -9.12 26.04 5.34
N GLN A 112 -10.14 25.45 4.75
CA GLN A 112 -10.43 24.02 4.89
C GLN A 112 -9.33 23.13 4.30
N ILE A 113 -8.79 23.46 3.13
CA ILE A 113 -7.66 22.75 2.53
C ILE A 113 -6.43 22.84 3.45
N ALA A 114 -6.13 24.02 3.99
CA ALA A 114 -4.98 24.18 4.89
C ALA A 114 -5.14 23.34 6.16
N ASN A 115 -6.33 23.30 6.75
CA ASN A 115 -6.63 22.47 7.93
C ASN A 115 -6.55 20.96 7.59
N TYR A 116 -7.10 20.56 6.44
CA TYR A 116 -7.00 19.17 5.96
C TYR A 116 -5.55 18.74 5.81
N ILE A 117 -4.71 19.54 5.17
CA ILE A 117 -3.28 19.20 4.98
C ILE A 117 -2.58 19.08 6.34
N ARG A 118 -2.82 20.00 7.27
CA ARG A 118 -2.27 19.90 8.63
C ARG A 118 -2.74 18.63 9.33
N GLY A 119 -4.03 18.33 9.28
CA GLY A 119 -4.60 17.10 9.83
C GLY A 119 -3.93 15.86 9.26
N LYS A 120 -3.73 15.78 7.92
CA LYS A 120 -3.04 14.67 7.26
C LYS A 120 -1.57 14.53 7.68
N VAL A 121 -0.85 15.62 7.86
CA VAL A 121 0.53 15.56 8.37
C VAL A 121 0.57 14.98 9.79
N PHE A 122 -0.33 15.41 10.67
CA PHE A 122 -0.41 14.85 12.02
C PHE A 122 -0.82 13.37 12.00
N GLU A 123 -1.79 12.99 11.18
CA GLU A 123 -2.24 11.60 11.01
C GLU A 123 -1.06 10.70 10.56
N ILE A 124 -0.31 11.10 9.53
CA ILE A 124 0.90 10.38 9.07
C ILE A 124 1.89 10.13 10.22
N ILE A 125 2.17 11.18 11.00
CA ILE A 125 3.12 11.10 12.11
C ILE A 125 2.59 10.18 13.20
N ILE A 126 1.35 10.35 13.62
CA ILE A 126 0.75 9.58 14.72
C ILE A 126 0.63 8.11 14.33
N VAL A 127 0.07 7.82 13.16
CA VAL A 127 -0.13 6.44 12.68
C VAL A 127 1.21 5.78 12.40
N GLY A 128 2.14 6.47 11.73
CA GLY A 128 3.47 5.96 11.46
C GLY A 128 4.25 5.66 12.75
N PHE A 129 4.22 6.56 13.73
CA PHE A 129 4.90 6.37 15.00
C PHE A 129 4.26 5.26 15.85
N SER A 130 2.93 5.23 15.94
CA SER A 130 2.21 4.17 16.68
C SER A 130 2.45 2.80 16.08
N THR A 131 2.43 2.69 14.76
CA THR A 131 2.75 1.45 14.04
C THR A 131 4.20 1.05 14.24
N TRP A 132 5.12 2.02 14.22
CA TRP A 132 6.53 1.74 14.50
C TRP A 132 6.72 1.17 15.90
N LEU A 133 6.05 1.71 16.92
CA LEU A 133 6.09 1.15 18.29
C LEU A 133 5.58 -0.30 18.32
N VAL A 134 4.44 -0.58 17.68
CA VAL A 134 3.91 -1.94 17.62
C VAL A 134 4.91 -2.88 16.97
N PHE A 135 5.46 -2.54 15.82
CA PHE A 135 6.42 -3.38 15.10
C PHE A 135 7.75 -3.53 15.84
N PHE A 136 8.19 -2.48 16.53
CA PHE A 136 9.39 -2.52 17.37
C PHE A 136 9.24 -3.47 18.58
N PHE A 137 8.12 -3.38 19.29
CA PHE A 137 7.88 -4.25 20.46
C PHE A 137 7.55 -5.70 20.10
N THR A 138 7.12 -5.94 18.87
CA THR A 138 6.91 -7.30 18.35
C THR A 138 8.13 -7.87 17.63
N ASP A 139 9.26 -7.14 17.58
CA ASP A 139 10.47 -7.54 16.87
C ASP A 139 10.25 -7.87 15.36
N LEU A 140 9.32 -7.15 14.70
CA LEU A 140 9.08 -7.34 13.27
C LEU A 140 10.27 -6.84 12.48
N GLN A 141 10.76 -7.66 11.55
CA GLN A 141 11.81 -7.23 10.62
C GLN A 141 11.33 -6.06 9.77
N TYR A 142 12.26 -5.13 9.48
CA TYR A 142 11.97 -3.90 8.72
C TYR A 142 10.90 -3.00 9.37
N ALA A 143 10.73 -3.07 10.72
CA ALA A 143 9.73 -2.30 11.47
C ALA A 143 9.67 -0.81 11.07
N ALA A 144 10.81 -0.13 10.99
CA ALA A 144 10.86 1.29 10.64
C ALA A 144 10.40 1.55 9.20
N LEU A 145 10.83 0.72 8.24
CA LEU A 145 10.44 0.85 6.84
C LEU A 145 8.93 0.63 6.66
N LEU A 146 8.41 -0.43 7.25
CA LEU A 146 6.98 -0.75 7.17
C LEU A 146 6.14 0.31 7.86
N ALA A 147 6.55 0.83 9.00
CA ALA A 147 5.86 1.89 9.72
C ALA A 147 5.81 3.20 8.91
N VAL A 148 6.90 3.56 8.23
CA VAL A 148 6.91 4.71 7.32
C VAL A 148 5.95 4.50 6.15
N LEU A 149 5.93 3.30 5.55
CA LEU A 149 4.97 2.95 4.49
C LEU A 149 3.52 3.05 5.00
N VAL A 150 3.24 2.53 6.21
CA VAL A 150 1.92 2.64 6.85
C VAL A 150 1.54 4.10 7.09
N GLY A 151 2.45 4.90 7.64
CA GLY A 151 2.21 6.32 7.84
C GLY A 151 1.85 7.05 6.53
N PHE A 152 2.62 6.84 5.47
CA PHE A 152 2.32 7.45 4.17
C PHE A 152 1.06 6.89 3.51
N SER A 153 0.68 5.66 3.80
CA SER A 153 -0.50 5.03 3.19
C SER A 153 -1.80 5.75 3.54
N VAL A 154 -1.87 6.45 4.68
CA VAL A 154 -3.06 7.20 5.11
C VAL A 154 -3.40 8.38 4.18
N LEU A 155 -2.49 8.76 3.28
CA LEU A 155 -2.78 9.76 2.24
C LEU A 155 -3.93 9.33 1.32
N ILE A 156 -4.07 8.03 1.07
CA ILE A 156 -5.15 7.47 0.26
C ILE A 156 -6.10 6.74 1.21
N PRO A 157 -7.24 7.37 1.58
CA PRO A 157 -8.17 6.76 2.53
C PRO A 157 -8.61 5.36 2.11
N TYR A 158 -8.71 4.44 3.04
CA TYR A 158 -9.09 3.02 2.88
C TYR A 158 -8.17 2.19 1.99
N ILE A 159 -7.86 2.65 0.77
CA ILE A 159 -7.01 1.93 -0.21
C ILE A 159 -5.58 1.83 0.30
N GLY A 160 -5.05 2.91 0.87
CA GLY A 160 -3.69 2.94 1.41
C GLY A 160 -3.50 1.92 2.53
N ALA A 161 -4.41 1.93 3.51
CA ALA A 161 -4.40 0.97 4.62
C ALA A 161 -4.48 -0.49 4.14
N ALA A 162 -5.39 -0.79 3.19
CA ALA A 162 -5.52 -2.12 2.61
C ALA A 162 -4.25 -2.54 1.85
N ALA A 163 -3.71 -1.66 1.03
CA ALA A 163 -2.52 -1.94 0.22
C ALA A 163 -1.28 -2.20 1.07
N VAL A 164 -1.06 -1.40 2.14
CA VAL A 164 0.12 -1.54 3.00
C VAL A 164 0.00 -2.72 3.96
N THR A 165 -1.21 -3.18 4.26
CA THR A 165 -1.41 -4.39 5.08
C THR A 165 -0.82 -5.64 4.40
N VAL A 166 -0.81 -5.68 3.06
CA VAL A 166 -0.22 -6.81 2.32
C VAL A 166 1.27 -6.98 2.62
N PRO A 167 2.16 -5.98 2.43
CA PRO A 167 3.57 -6.14 2.76
C PRO A 167 3.81 -6.40 4.25
N VAL A 168 3.03 -5.81 5.17
CA VAL A 168 3.12 -6.10 6.61
C VAL A 168 2.82 -7.57 6.89
N MET A 169 1.73 -8.09 6.33
CA MET A 169 1.34 -9.50 6.45
C MET A 169 2.40 -10.42 5.86
N VAL A 170 2.91 -10.12 4.68
CA VAL A 170 3.93 -10.92 3.99
C VAL A 170 5.21 -10.99 4.83
N VAL A 171 5.73 -9.88 5.31
CA VAL A 171 6.94 -9.87 6.13
C VAL A 171 6.73 -10.65 7.43
N GLY A 172 5.59 -10.46 8.12
CA GLY A 172 5.26 -11.20 9.34
C GLY A 172 5.14 -12.72 9.10
N LEU A 173 4.48 -13.14 8.02
CA LEU A 173 4.37 -14.55 7.63
C LEU A 173 5.72 -15.17 7.30
N PHE A 174 6.60 -14.45 6.60
CA PHE A 174 7.94 -14.95 6.30
C PHE A 174 8.83 -15.04 7.54
N GLN A 175 8.61 -14.17 8.52
CA GLN A 175 9.40 -14.14 9.74
C GLN A 175 9.00 -15.23 10.74
N TRP A 176 7.70 -15.42 10.97
CA TRP A 176 7.19 -16.30 12.02
C TRP A 176 6.34 -17.46 11.52
N GLY A 177 5.88 -17.41 10.25
CA GLY A 177 4.85 -18.33 9.79
C GLY A 177 3.49 -18.03 10.45
N LEU A 178 2.62 -19.04 10.52
CA LEU A 178 1.31 -18.94 11.20
C LEU A 178 1.45 -19.29 12.71
N THR A 179 2.20 -18.47 13.43
CA THR A 179 2.43 -18.64 14.88
C THR A 179 1.62 -17.64 15.72
N PRO A 180 1.55 -17.82 17.04
CA PRO A 180 0.93 -16.85 17.93
C PRO A 180 1.56 -15.45 17.83
N GLU A 181 2.87 -15.33 17.62
CA GLU A 181 3.60 -14.07 17.49
C GLU A 181 3.09 -13.28 16.29
N PHE A 182 2.93 -13.94 15.14
CA PHE A 182 2.31 -13.32 13.95
C PHE A 182 0.90 -12.83 14.26
N THR A 183 0.10 -13.64 14.96
CA THR A 183 -1.28 -13.28 15.30
C THR A 183 -1.34 -12.07 16.23
N TYR A 184 -0.50 -12.02 17.26
CA TYR A 184 -0.43 -10.88 18.18
C TYR A 184 0.01 -9.60 17.46
N MET A 185 1.01 -9.67 16.60
CA MET A 185 1.44 -8.54 15.79
C MET A 185 0.32 -8.03 14.88
N MET A 186 -0.38 -8.92 14.19
CA MET A 186 -1.49 -8.54 13.30
C MET A 186 -2.68 -7.94 14.06
N ILE A 187 -2.99 -8.46 15.26
CA ILE A 187 -4.04 -7.88 16.11
C ILE A 187 -3.63 -6.48 16.57
N ALA A 188 -2.40 -6.31 17.07
CA ALA A 188 -1.92 -5.01 17.53
C ALA A 188 -1.88 -3.98 16.40
N TYR A 189 -1.43 -4.37 15.21
CA TYR A 189 -1.50 -3.55 14.00
C TYR A 189 -2.94 -3.22 13.61
N GLY A 190 -3.85 -4.21 13.66
CA GLY A 190 -5.27 -4.01 13.39
C GLY A 190 -5.94 -3.03 14.35
N ILE A 191 -5.54 -3.03 15.63
CA ILE A 191 -6.00 -2.04 16.61
C ILE A 191 -5.54 -0.63 16.22
N VAL A 192 -4.27 -0.44 15.79
CA VAL A 192 -3.80 0.86 15.31
C VAL A 192 -4.62 1.34 14.13
N GLN A 193 -4.88 0.47 13.14
CA GLN A 193 -5.68 0.80 11.97
C GLN A 193 -7.15 1.12 12.33
N ALA A 194 -7.73 0.40 13.29
CA ALA A 194 -9.07 0.66 13.78
C ALA A 194 -9.16 1.99 14.52
N LEU A 195 -8.16 2.32 15.34
CA LEU A 195 -8.08 3.61 16.04
C LEU A 195 -7.87 4.77 15.05
N ASP A 196 -7.09 4.57 14.00
CA ASP A 196 -6.93 5.56 12.96
C ASP A 196 -8.27 5.89 12.29
N GLY A 197 -8.93 4.89 11.71
CA GLY A 197 -10.17 5.10 10.97
C GLY A 197 -11.37 5.57 11.81
N ASN A 198 -11.46 5.15 13.08
CA ASN A 198 -12.64 5.44 13.92
C ASN A 198 -12.44 6.57 14.94
N LEU A 199 -11.20 6.88 15.31
CA LEU A 199 -10.90 7.88 16.31
C LEU A 199 -10.07 9.04 15.77
N LEU A 200 -8.93 8.78 15.13
CA LEU A 200 -8.03 9.82 14.64
C LEU A 200 -8.65 10.64 13.51
N VAL A 201 -9.21 9.99 12.50
CA VAL A 201 -9.86 10.67 11.37
C VAL A 201 -10.98 11.59 11.85
N PRO A 202 -11.98 11.15 12.65
CA PRO A 202 -13.00 12.04 13.18
C PRO A 202 -12.43 13.18 14.05
N LEU A 203 -11.42 12.93 14.88
CA LEU A 203 -10.83 13.96 15.74
C LEU A 203 -10.08 15.03 14.94
N LEU A 204 -9.27 14.63 13.97
CA LEU A 204 -8.43 15.55 13.20
C LEU A 204 -9.25 16.36 12.16
N PHE A 205 -10.34 15.81 11.69
CA PHE A 205 -11.13 16.43 10.61
C PHE A 205 -12.50 16.93 11.06
N SER A 206 -12.88 16.80 12.35
CA SER A 206 -14.16 17.29 12.88
C SER A 206 -14.35 18.80 12.68
N GLU A 207 -13.30 19.58 12.79
CA GLU A 207 -13.35 21.02 12.54
C GLU A 207 -13.42 21.39 11.05
N ALA A 208 -12.96 20.51 10.16
CA ALA A 208 -13.03 20.73 8.72
C ALA A 208 -14.43 20.47 8.13
N VAL A 209 -15.32 19.82 8.88
CA VAL A 209 -16.69 19.45 8.46
C VAL A 209 -17.75 20.27 9.19
N ASN A 210 -17.42 21.42 9.77
CA ASN A 210 -18.43 22.39 10.28
C ASN A 210 -19.25 22.96 9.11
N LEU A 211 -20.02 22.09 8.46
CA LEU A 211 -21.15 22.50 7.64
C LEU A 211 -22.22 23.00 8.60
N HIS A 212 -22.40 24.32 8.64
CA HIS A 212 -23.56 24.91 9.28
C HIS A 212 -24.80 24.28 8.63
N PRO A 213 -25.69 23.61 9.39
CA PRO A 213 -26.95 23.16 8.81
C PRO A 213 -27.71 24.39 8.37
N VAL A 214 -28.04 24.47 7.09
CA VAL A 214 -28.93 25.47 6.49
C VAL A 214 -30.35 25.21 6.96
#